data_4aad6395e3a93fca36ee60b74884ed2c
#
_entry.id   4aad6395e3a93fca36ee60b74884ed2c
#
_cell.length_a   1.000
_cell.length_b   1.000
_cell.length_c   1.000
_cell.angle_alpha   90.00
_cell.angle_beta   90.00
_cell.angle_gamma   90.00
#
_symmetry.space_group_name_H-M   'P 1'
#
loop_
_entity.id
_entity.type
_entity.pdbx_description
1 polymer ?
#
loop_
_entity_poly.entity_id
_entity_poly.type
_entity_poly.pdbx_seq_one_letter_code
_entity_poly.pdbx_strand_id
1 'polypeptide(L)'
;MIKMRKWSADSDVDAVPLAEELEQLLLAVYEVSPWTAGQVEEVLRSDVNSCMLAEDGEQLVGFLVWQETDFEAEVLQIAVLPSYQGQKIATALFDFLPADKEIFLEVRESNRPALL
;
A
#
# COMPACT_ATOMS: atom_id res chain seq x y z
N MET A 1 15.56 -10.69 2.23
CA MET A 1 15.46 -9.50 3.09
C MET A 1 14.40 -8.56 2.55
N ILE A 2 13.52 -8.09 3.41
CA ILE A 2 12.46 -7.16 2.99
C ILE A 2 13.03 -5.76 2.89
N LYS A 3 12.80 -5.12 1.75
CA LYS A 3 13.17 -3.71 1.53
C LYS A 3 11.91 -2.88 1.35
N MET A 4 11.92 -1.68 1.91
CA MET A 4 10.85 -0.71 1.74
C MET A 4 11.28 0.32 0.70
N ARG A 5 10.38 0.60 -0.26
CA ARG A 5 10.66 1.57 -1.33
C ARG A 5 9.45 2.46 -1.53
N LYS A 6 9.67 3.76 -1.49
CA LYS A 6 8.60 4.72 -1.79
C LYS A 6 8.47 4.86 -3.30
N TRP A 7 7.27 4.61 -3.81
CA TRP A 7 6.99 4.85 -5.22
C TRP A 7 6.70 6.35 -5.42
N SER A 8 7.17 6.89 -6.54
CA SER A 8 6.95 8.30 -6.87
C SER A 8 6.60 8.43 -8.35
N ALA A 9 5.55 9.19 -8.64
CA ALA A 9 5.13 9.45 -10.00
C ALA A 9 6.19 10.27 -10.77
N ASP A 10 7.03 11.02 -10.06
CA ASP A 10 8.07 11.85 -10.69
C ASP A 10 9.30 11.04 -11.12
N SER A 11 9.64 9.99 -10.36
CA SER A 11 10.83 9.19 -10.61
C SER A 11 10.53 7.87 -11.33
N ASP A 12 9.31 7.37 -11.22
CA ASP A 12 8.88 6.11 -11.86
C ASP A 12 8.05 6.45 -13.10
N VAL A 13 8.48 5.91 -14.23
CA VAL A 13 7.98 6.34 -15.54
C VAL A 13 6.53 5.94 -15.78
N ASP A 14 6.09 4.80 -15.25
CA ASP A 14 4.78 4.26 -15.58
C ASP A 14 4.12 3.61 -14.36
N ALA A 15 2.93 4.10 -14.03
CA ALA A 15 2.13 3.56 -12.94
C ALA A 15 1.35 2.29 -13.33
N VAL A 16 1.20 2.01 -14.64
CA VAL A 16 0.37 0.89 -15.09
C VAL A 16 0.91 -0.47 -14.66
N PRO A 17 2.20 -0.80 -14.88
CA PRO A 17 2.72 -2.08 -14.42
C PRO A 17 2.62 -2.26 -12.90
N LEU A 18 2.89 -1.20 -12.15
CA LEU A 18 2.75 -1.25 -10.70
C LEU A 18 1.30 -1.45 -10.28
N ALA A 19 0.36 -0.74 -10.93
CA ALA A 19 -1.06 -0.89 -10.61
C ALA A 19 -1.54 -2.33 -10.83
N GLU A 20 -1.06 -2.98 -11.89
CA GLU A 20 -1.38 -4.38 -12.16
C GLU A 20 -0.81 -5.30 -11.09
N GLU A 21 0.43 -5.07 -10.65
CA GLU A 21 1.04 -5.85 -9.58
C GLU A 21 0.28 -5.68 -8.26
N LEU A 22 -0.13 -4.46 -7.93
CA LEU A 22 -0.88 -4.20 -6.71
C LEU A 22 -2.26 -4.84 -6.73
N GLU A 23 -2.93 -4.85 -7.89
CA GLU A 23 -4.18 -5.57 -8.02
C GLU A 23 -3.98 -7.07 -7.79
N GLN A 24 -2.94 -7.65 -8.36
CA GLN A 24 -2.65 -9.07 -8.15
C GLN A 24 -2.37 -9.37 -6.68
N LEU A 25 -1.67 -8.48 -5.99
CA LEU A 25 -1.43 -8.64 -4.57
C LEU A 25 -2.74 -8.58 -3.78
N LEU A 26 -3.62 -7.63 -4.10
CA LEU A 26 -4.92 -7.52 -3.46
C LEU A 26 -5.77 -8.76 -3.68
N LEU A 27 -5.73 -9.34 -4.89
CA LEU A 27 -6.44 -10.59 -5.19
C LEU A 27 -5.88 -11.78 -4.40
N ALA A 28 -4.60 -11.74 -4.04
CA ALA A 28 -4.00 -12.79 -3.22
C ALA A 28 -4.41 -12.67 -1.74
N VAL A 29 -4.77 -11.47 -1.30
CA VAL A 29 -5.15 -11.21 0.11
C VAL A 29 -6.65 -11.29 0.30
N TYR A 30 -7.43 -10.81 -0.67
CA TYR A 30 -8.89 -10.72 -0.58
C TYR A 30 -9.55 -11.60 -1.64
N GLU A 31 -10.71 -12.16 -1.34
CA GLU A 31 -11.48 -12.94 -2.32
C GLU A 31 -11.78 -12.14 -3.59
N VAL A 32 -12.15 -10.87 -3.39
CA VAL A 32 -12.41 -9.92 -4.48
C VAL A 32 -11.54 -8.71 -4.20
N SER A 33 -10.78 -8.27 -5.20
CA SER A 33 -9.94 -7.08 -5.02
C SER A 33 -10.82 -5.87 -4.72
N PRO A 34 -10.52 -5.11 -3.63
CA PRO A 34 -11.27 -3.89 -3.32
C PRO A 34 -11.04 -2.79 -4.35
N TRP A 35 -9.95 -2.85 -5.10
CA TRP A 35 -9.62 -1.90 -6.17
C TRP A 35 -9.28 -2.65 -7.45
N THR A 36 -9.73 -2.11 -8.59
CA THR A 36 -9.27 -2.57 -9.90
C THR A 36 -7.91 -1.95 -10.22
N ALA A 37 -7.20 -2.50 -11.21
CA ALA A 37 -5.93 -1.91 -11.64
C ALA A 37 -6.10 -0.45 -12.08
N GLY A 38 -7.22 -0.12 -12.75
CA GLY A 38 -7.50 1.25 -13.16
C GLY A 38 -7.67 2.19 -11.96
N GLN A 39 -8.35 1.73 -10.91
CA GLN A 39 -8.50 2.51 -9.68
C GLN A 39 -7.17 2.69 -8.97
N VAL A 40 -6.33 1.65 -8.92
CA VAL A 40 -4.99 1.76 -8.34
C VAL A 40 -4.14 2.78 -9.11
N GLU A 41 -4.18 2.71 -10.44
CA GLU A 41 -3.43 3.66 -11.27
C GLU A 41 -3.86 5.10 -10.97
N GLU A 42 -5.16 5.35 -10.88
CA GLU A 42 -5.72 6.66 -10.57
C GLU A 42 -5.22 7.18 -9.22
N VAL A 43 -5.22 6.31 -8.21
CA VAL A 43 -4.73 6.64 -6.87
C VAL A 43 -3.24 6.97 -6.90
N LEU A 44 -2.44 6.18 -7.62
CA LEU A 44 -0.99 6.40 -7.71
C LEU A 44 -0.64 7.70 -8.41
N ARG A 45 -1.46 8.17 -9.34
CA ARG A 45 -1.19 9.40 -10.08
C ARG A 45 -1.56 10.67 -9.32
N SER A 46 -2.27 10.56 -8.21
CA SER A 46 -2.68 11.72 -7.43
C SER A 46 -1.53 12.26 -6.58
N ASP A 47 -1.29 13.57 -6.66
CA ASP A 47 -0.19 14.24 -5.95
C ASP A 47 -0.35 14.20 -4.42
N VAL A 48 -1.58 14.04 -3.93
CA VAL A 48 -1.83 14.02 -2.48
C VAL A 48 -1.68 12.62 -1.88
N ASN A 49 -1.50 11.62 -2.72
CA ASN A 49 -1.36 10.22 -2.29
C ASN A 49 0.11 9.80 -2.27
N SER A 50 0.43 8.96 -1.31
CA SER A 50 1.76 8.35 -1.18
C SER A 50 1.63 6.84 -1.17
N CYS A 51 2.62 6.15 -1.73
CA CYS A 51 2.64 4.70 -1.78
C CYS A 51 4.01 4.17 -1.33
N MET A 52 3.99 3.29 -0.33
CA MET A 52 5.18 2.60 0.14
C MET A 52 5.06 1.13 -0.25
N LEU A 53 6.13 0.59 -0.82
CA LEU A 53 6.19 -0.79 -1.29
C LEU A 53 7.12 -1.60 -0.40
N ALA A 54 6.71 -2.83 -0.10
CA ALA A 54 7.56 -3.80 0.59
C ALA A 54 7.92 -4.89 -0.41
N GLU A 55 9.22 -5.12 -0.59
CA GLU A 55 9.74 -6.05 -1.60
C GLU A 55 10.70 -7.05 -0.97
N ASP A 56 10.60 -8.30 -1.40
CA ASP A 56 11.55 -9.36 -1.06
C ASP A 56 12.27 -9.74 -2.35
N GLY A 57 13.48 -9.23 -2.53
CA GLY A 57 14.16 -9.31 -3.81
C GLY A 57 13.36 -8.55 -4.87
N GLU A 58 12.97 -9.23 -5.92
CA GLU A 58 12.16 -8.63 -6.99
C GLU A 58 10.66 -8.82 -6.77
N GLN A 59 10.27 -9.56 -5.73
CA GLN A 59 8.87 -9.85 -5.45
C GLN A 59 8.25 -8.75 -4.59
N LEU A 60 7.13 -8.18 -5.06
CA LEU A 60 6.32 -7.28 -4.26
C LEU A 60 5.51 -8.11 -3.26
N VAL A 61 5.67 -7.84 -1.98
CA VAL A 61 5.03 -8.63 -0.91
C VAL A 61 4.04 -7.84 -0.07
N GLY A 62 4.05 -6.50 -0.17
CA GLY A 62 3.10 -5.67 0.54
C GLY A 62 3.16 -4.23 0.08
N PHE A 63 2.14 -3.47 0.44
CA PHE A 63 2.12 -2.03 0.14
C PHE A 63 1.19 -1.29 1.08
N LEU A 64 1.43 0.02 1.17
CA LEU A 64 0.60 0.96 1.94
C LEU A 64 0.37 2.20 1.09
N VAL A 65 -0.88 2.60 0.95
CA VAL A 65 -1.25 3.85 0.29
C VAL A 65 -1.98 4.73 1.29
N TRP A 66 -1.56 6.00 1.37
CA TRP A 66 -2.23 6.98 2.21
C TRP A 66 -2.35 8.31 1.49
N GLN A 67 -3.31 9.10 1.92
CA GLN A 67 -3.56 10.46 1.43
C GLN A 67 -3.18 11.45 2.52
N GLU A 68 -2.51 12.53 2.16
CA GLU A 68 -2.12 13.56 3.11
C GLU A 68 -2.80 14.89 2.82
N THR A 69 -3.22 15.56 3.90
CA THR A 69 -3.58 16.96 3.92
C THR A 69 -2.62 17.69 4.85
N ASP A 70 -2.82 18.98 5.10
CA ASP A 70 -1.92 19.75 5.96
C ASP A 70 -1.86 19.21 7.40
N PHE A 71 -2.95 18.62 7.90
CA PHE A 71 -3.07 18.22 9.30
C PHE A 71 -3.29 16.72 9.49
N GLU A 72 -3.66 16.01 8.43
CA GLU A 72 -4.13 14.64 8.53
C GLU A 72 -3.48 13.73 7.49
N ALA A 73 -3.41 12.44 7.82
CA ALA A 73 -3.10 11.41 6.86
C ALA A 73 -4.14 10.30 7.00
N GLU A 74 -4.72 9.87 5.88
CA GLU A 74 -5.71 8.81 5.86
C GLU A 74 -5.16 7.61 5.12
N VAL A 75 -5.15 6.44 5.77
CA VAL A 75 -4.76 5.19 5.12
C VAL A 75 -5.88 4.75 4.19
N LEU A 76 -5.57 4.69 2.90
CA LEU A 76 -6.53 4.29 1.88
C LEU A 76 -6.51 2.79 1.64
N GLN A 77 -5.35 2.16 1.68
CA GLN A 77 -5.21 0.73 1.48
C GLN A 77 -3.92 0.20 2.08
N ILE A 78 -3.98 -1.01 2.63
CA ILE A 78 -2.80 -1.75 3.07
C ILE A 78 -3.03 -3.22 2.78
N ALA A 79 -2.00 -3.89 2.30
CA ALA A 79 -2.05 -5.34 2.06
C ALA A 79 -0.66 -5.95 2.19
N VAL A 80 -0.61 -7.18 2.69
CA VAL A 80 0.61 -7.99 2.78
C VAL A 80 0.24 -9.39 2.33
N LEU A 81 1.06 -9.99 1.46
CA LEU A 81 0.83 -11.36 0.98
C LEU A 81 0.66 -12.32 2.15
N PRO A 82 -0.27 -13.29 2.06
CA PRO A 82 -0.53 -14.21 3.17
C PRO A 82 0.71 -14.93 3.69
N SER A 83 1.63 -15.33 2.81
CA SER A 83 2.86 -16.01 3.22
C SER A 83 3.85 -15.13 3.98
N TYR A 84 3.65 -13.82 3.95
CA TYR A 84 4.48 -12.83 4.64
C TYR A 84 3.82 -12.20 5.84
N GLN A 85 2.58 -12.55 6.14
CA GLN A 85 1.88 -12.05 7.31
C GLN A 85 2.52 -12.65 8.57
N GLY A 86 2.47 -11.89 9.66
CA GLY A 86 3.12 -12.31 10.91
C GLY A 86 4.59 -11.95 11.01
N GLN A 87 5.17 -11.34 9.98
CA GLN A 87 6.58 -10.91 9.97
C GLN A 87 6.75 -9.42 10.24
N LYS A 88 5.69 -8.77 10.73
CA LYS A 88 5.67 -7.33 11.07
C LYS A 88 5.88 -6.39 9.87
N ILE A 89 5.59 -6.86 8.67
CA ILE A 89 5.72 -6.03 7.47
C ILE A 89 4.69 -4.89 7.49
N ALA A 90 3.45 -5.17 7.88
CA ALA A 90 2.43 -4.13 8.00
C ALA A 90 2.84 -3.06 9.02
N THR A 91 3.38 -3.47 10.17
CA THR A 91 3.90 -2.55 11.18
C THR A 91 5.00 -1.67 10.61
N ALA A 92 5.94 -2.27 9.87
CA ALA A 92 7.03 -1.53 9.25
C ALA A 92 6.52 -0.54 8.19
N LEU A 93 5.49 -0.91 7.45
CA LEU A 93 4.85 -0.01 6.48
C LEU A 93 4.19 1.19 7.19
N PHE A 94 3.47 0.93 8.28
CA PHE A 94 2.84 2.00 9.05
C PHE A 94 3.84 2.98 9.64
N ASP A 95 5.07 2.56 9.90
CA ASP A 95 6.13 3.45 10.41
C ASP A 95 6.50 4.56 9.43
N PHE A 96 6.13 4.43 8.16
CA PHE A 96 6.36 5.48 7.16
C PHE A 96 5.27 6.55 7.13
N LEU A 97 4.19 6.38 7.88
CA LEU A 97 3.17 7.42 7.98
C LEU A 97 3.73 8.65 8.68
N PRO A 98 3.27 9.86 8.30
CA PRO A 98 3.81 11.07 8.90
C PRO A 98 3.54 11.13 10.41
N ALA A 99 4.62 11.33 11.19
CA ALA A 99 4.55 11.30 12.65
C ALA A 99 3.91 12.56 13.25
N ASP A 100 3.88 13.65 12.47
CA ASP A 100 3.39 14.95 12.91
C ASP A 100 1.94 15.22 12.50
N LYS A 101 1.26 14.21 11.95
CA LYS A 101 -0.12 14.36 11.49
C LYS A 101 -1.04 13.40 12.23
N GLU A 102 -2.30 13.77 12.31
CA GLU A 102 -3.33 12.88 12.83
C GLU A 102 -3.61 11.79 11.80
N ILE A 103 -3.55 10.54 12.24
CA ILE A 103 -3.68 9.39 11.35
C ILE A 103 -5.09 8.82 11.45
N PHE A 104 -5.76 8.69 10.32
CA PHE A 104 -7.05 8.05 10.21
C PHE A 104 -6.91 6.72 9.50
N LEU A 105 -7.44 5.68 10.11
CA LEU A 105 -7.42 4.33 9.58
C LEU A 105 -8.82 3.74 9.69
N GLU A 106 -9.45 3.49 8.55
CA GLU A 106 -10.72 2.78 8.50
C GLU A 106 -10.42 1.30 8.24
N VAL A 107 -10.59 0.47 9.25
CA VAL A 107 -10.34 -0.96 9.13
C VAL A 107 -11.64 -1.68 8.83
N ARG A 108 -11.72 -2.27 7.64
CA ARG A 108 -12.83 -3.13 7.26
C ARG A 108 -12.49 -4.57 7.62
N GLU A 109 -13.50 -5.41 7.70
CA GLU A 109 -13.31 -6.83 7.92
C GLU A 109 -12.33 -7.44 6.91
N SER A 110 -12.43 -7.02 5.66
CA SER A 110 -11.58 -7.48 4.57
C SER A 110 -10.12 -7.05 4.70
N ASN A 111 -9.82 -6.05 5.55
CA ASN A 111 -8.44 -5.58 5.75
C ASN A 111 -7.73 -6.28 6.90
N ARG A 112 -8.44 -7.12 7.67
CA ARG A 112 -7.85 -7.81 8.83
C ARG A 112 -6.61 -8.62 8.50
N PRO A 113 -6.55 -9.38 7.40
CA PRO A 113 -5.36 -10.17 7.10
C PRO A 113 -4.09 -9.34 7.01
N ALA A 114 -4.16 -8.12 6.50
CA ALA A 114 -3.00 -7.25 6.37
C ALA A 114 -2.52 -6.69 7.70
N LEU A 115 -3.39 -6.64 8.71
CA LEU A 115 -3.11 -6.05 10.02
C LEU A 115 -2.65 -7.08 11.05
N LEU A 116 -2.76 -8.35 10.74
CA LEU A 116 -2.28 -9.44 11.60
C LEU A 116 -0.75 -9.67 11.41
#